data_c3476c051ac15201c28be771756f1a37
#
_entry.id   c3476c051ac15201c28be771756f1a37
#
_cell.length_a   1.000
_cell.length_b   1.000
_cell.length_c   1.000
_cell.angle_alpha   90.00
_cell.angle_beta   90.00
_cell.angle_gamma   90.00
#
_symmetry.space_group_name_H-M   'P 1'
#
loop_
_entity.id
_entity.type
_entity.pdbx_description
1 polymer ?
#
loop_
_entity_poly.entity_id
_entity_poly.type
_entity_poly.pdbx_seq_one_letter_code
_entity_poly.pdbx_strand_id
1 'polypeptide(L)'
;MNAIPAKIAGVKRIVLANPKNNGKLNPAVLYAAKKLGINEIYSMGGAQAIGSLAYIQKVNKIVGPGNIFVAGAKRQVFGDVGIEGMIAGPSEITILADSKTNLNEVTTSMIGQAEHDSNSQCILITKDLSLIKKFKKDLELKLKQIPRQSIATKSIKSNGLILKVYNDRQIIDAINEIAPEHL
;
A
#
# COMPACT_ATOMS: atom_id res chain seq x y z
N MET A 1 -13.35 2.72 -6.38
CA MET A 1 -13.18 1.39 -6.97
C MET A 1 -14.16 0.37 -6.38
N ASN A 2 -14.18 0.10 -5.08
CA ASN A 2 -15.02 -0.97 -4.48
C ASN A 2 -16.54 -0.80 -4.66
N ALA A 3 -17.04 0.42 -4.78
CA ALA A 3 -18.48 0.69 -4.92
C ALA A 3 -19.07 0.28 -6.27
N ILE A 4 -18.26 0.27 -7.34
CA ILE A 4 -18.75 -0.13 -8.68
C ILE A 4 -19.09 -1.62 -8.71
N PRO A 5 -18.20 -2.54 -8.32
CA PRO A 5 -18.53 -3.96 -8.22
C PRO A 5 -19.73 -4.23 -7.30
N ALA A 6 -19.81 -3.54 -6.16
CA ALA A 6 -20.93 -3.68 -5.25
C ALA A 6 -22.27 -3.31 -5.89
N LYS A 7 -22.31 -2.22 -6.68
CA LYS A 7 -23.52 -1.84 -7.42
C LYS A 7 -23.88 -2.84 -8.51
N ILE A 8 -22.91 -3.32 -9.27
CA ILE A 8 -23.13 -4.35 -10.30
C ILE A 8 -23.66 -5.64 -9.67
N ALA A 9 -23.16 -6.01 -8.49
CA ALA A 9 -23.65 -7.15 -7.71
C ALA A 9 -25.02 -6.91 -7.05
N GLY A 10 -25.66 -5.77 -7.26
CA GLY A 10 -26.99 -5.48 -6.74
C GLY A 10 -27.05 -5.11 -5.26
N VAL A 11 -25.92 -4.70 -4.66
CA VAL A 11 -25.90 -4.25 -3.25
C VAL A 11 -26.76 -2.98 -3.12
N LYS A 12 -27.82 -3.06 -2.32
CA LYS A 12 -28.80 -1.98 -2.17
C LYS A 12 -28.29 -0.82 -1.31
N ARG A 13 -27.57 -1.12 -0.23
CA ARG A 13 -27.05 -0.13 0.71
C ARG A 13 -25.53 -0.10 0.67
N ILE A 14 -24.95 1.01 0.25
CA ILE A 14 -23.50 1.22 0.23
C ILE A 14 -23.18 2.40 1.15
N VAL A 15 -22.33 2.15 2.14
CA VAL A 15 -21.87 3.13 3.12
C VAL A 15 -20.41 3.45 2.85
N LEU A 16 -20.05 4.73 2.86
CA LEU A 16 -18.69 5.20 2.69
C LEU A 16 -18.16 5.78 4.01
N ALA A 17 -17.08 5.23 4.53
CA ALA A 17 -16.29 5.85 5.59
C ALA A 17 -15.03 6.49 4.99
N ASN A 18 -14.85 7.80 5.21
CA ASN A 18 -13.71 8.54 4.71
C ASN A 18 -13.28 9.61 5.72
N PRO A 19 -12.06 9.54 6.27
CA PRO A 19 -11.63 10.52 7.25
C PRO A 19 -11.47 11.91 6.64
N LYS A 20 -11.69 12.93 7.46
CA LYS A 20 -11.37 14.32 7.09
C LYS A 20 -9.85 14.51 7.03
N ASN A 21 -9.41 15.27 6.05
CA ASN A 21 -8.05 15.79 6.00
C ASN A 21 -8.14 17.32 6.19
N ASN A 22 -7.43 17.87 7.19
CA ASN A 22 -7.51 19.28 7.57
C ASN A 22 -8.98 19.76 7.77
N GLY A 23 -9.80 18.96 8.44
CA GLY A 23 -11.19 19.28 8.77
C GLY A 23 -12.18 19.14 7.62
N LYS A 24 -11.74 18.78 6.40
CA LYS A 24 -12.58 18.68 5.20
C LYS A 24 -12.53 17.28 4.60
N LEU A 25 -13.66 16.83 4.07
CA LEU A 25 -13.70 15.63 3.21
C LEU A 25 -13.07 15.95 1.85
N ASN A 26 -12.41 14.97 1.25
CA ASN A 26 -11.82 15.13 -0.08
C ASN A 26 -12.92 15.35 -1.13
N PRO A 27 -12.92 16.49 -1.86
CA PRO A 27 -13.95 16.79 -2.87
C PRO A 27 -14.04 15.74 -3.99
N ALA A 28 -12.92 15.14 -4.39
CA ALA A 28 -12.92 14.09 -5.42
C ALA A 28 -13.67 12.84 -4.96
N VAL A 29 -13.52 12.47 -3.67
CA VAL A 29 -14.25 11.34 -3.07
C VAL A 29 -15.74 11.65 -3.01
N LEU A 30 -16.12 12.86 -2.59
CA LEU A 30 -17.53 13.31 -2.56
C LEU A 30 -18.16 13.32 -3.95
N TYR A 31 -17.43 13.82 -4.95
CA TYR A 31 -17.87 13.81 -6.34
C TYR A 31 -18.11 12.38 -6.85
N ALA A 32 -17.16 11.48 -6.62
CA ALA A 32 -17.29 10.08 -7.00
C ALA A 32 -18.46 9.39 -6.29
N ALA A 33 -18.65 9.63 -5.00
CA ALA A 33 -19.77 9.11 -4.23
C ALA A 33 -21.12 9.60 -4.80
N LYS A 34 -21.24 10.89 -5.10
CA LYS A 34 -22.42 11.49 -5.72
C LYS A 34 -22.72 10.85 -7.09
N LYS A 35 -21.71 10.69 -7.95
CA LYS A 35 -21.87 10.02 -9.26
C LYS A 35 -22.33 8.57 -9.15
N LEU A 36 -21.94 7.90 -8.07
CA LEU A 36 -22.36 6.52 -7.79
C LEU A 36 -23.65 6.44 -6.98
N GLY A 37 -24.30 7.56 -6.63
CA GLY A 37 -25.52 7.58 -5.84
C GLY A 37 -25.33 7.06 -4.42
N ILE A 38 -24.14 7.24 -3.83
CA ILE A 38 -23.85 6.89 -2.43
C ILE A 38 -24.22 8.10 -1.58
N ASN A 39 -25.23 7.95 -0.73
CA ASN A 39 -25.75 9.03 0.09
C ASN A 39 -25.31 8.92 1.56
N GLU A 40 -24.88 7.73 2.02
CA GLU A 40 -24.40 7.52 3.37
C GLU A 40 -22.87 7.67 3.41
N ILE A 41 -22.42 8.84 3.87
CA ILE A 41 -20.98 9.16 3.96
C ILE A 41 -20.66 9.58 5.39
N TYR A 42 -19.80 8.83 6.05
CA TYR A 42 -19.36 9.09 7.42
C TYR A 42 -17.92 9.64 7.43
N SER A 43 -17.73 10.78 8.07
CA SER A 43 -16.42 11.44 8.18
C SER A 43 -15.56 10.81 9.28
N MET A 44 -15.25 9.53 9.16
CA MET A 44 -14.48 8.76 10.11
C MET A 44 -13.48 7.83 9.41
N GLY A 45 -12.43 7.43 10.11
CA GLY A 45 -11.38 6.55 9.60
C GLY A 45 -10.76 5.72 10.73
N GLY A 46 -9.71 4.98 10.41
CA GLY A 46 -8.99 4.17 11.39
C GLY A 46 -9.81 3.00 11.96
N ALA A 47 -9.38 2.49 13.11
CA ALA A 47 -10.06 1.40 13.83
C ALA A 47 -11.50 1.78 14.22
N GLN A 48 -11.73 3.05 14.56
CA GLN A 48 -13.04 3.57 14.96
C GLN A 48 -14.08 3.45 13.84
N ALA A 49 -13.66 3.66 12.59
CA ALA A 49 -14.55 3.46 11.43
C ALA A 49 -14.98 2.00 11.30
N ILE A 50 -14.06 1.07 11.51
CA ILE A 50 -14.37 -0.37 11.44
C ILE A 50 -15.37 -0.77 12.53
N GLY A 51 -15.12 -0.39 13.79
CA GLY A 51 -16.04 -0.67 14.90
C GLY A 51 -17.41 -0.02 14.69
N SER A 52 -17.44 1.25 14.22
CA SER A 52 -18.71 1.93 13.94
C SER A 52 -19.50 1.24 12.81
N LEU A 53 -18.83 0.86 11.72
CA LEU A 53 -19.48 0.16 10.60
C LEU A 53 -20.04 -1.19 11.03
N ALA A 54 -19.30 -1.95 11.86
CA ALA A 54 -19.73 -3.27 12.32
C ALA A 54 -20.89 -3.17 13.32
N TYR A 55 -20.77 -2.36 14.36
CA TYR A 55 -21.68 -2.43 15.51
C TYR A 55 -22.74 -1.33 15.55
N ILE A 56 -22.45 -0.14 15.02
CA ILE A 56 -23.40 0.98 15.01
C ILE A 56 -24.20 1.01 13.70
N GLN A 57 -23.49 1.01 12.58
CA GLN A 57 -24.12 1.03 11.25
C GLN A 57 -24.61 -0.35 10.80
N LYS A 58 -24.14 -1.41 11.44
CA LYS A 58 -24.52 -2.81 11.23
C LYS A 58 -24.50 -3.20 9.75
N VAL A 59 -23.36 -2.92 9.08
CA VAL A 59 -23.16 -3.34 7.70
C VAL A 59 -22.87 -4.83 7.63
N ASN A 60 -23.28 -5.50 6.56
CA ASN A 60 -23.04 -6.94 6.39
C ASN A 60 -21.59 -7.25 5.96
N LYS A 61 -20.93 -6.29 5.31
CA LYS A 61 -19.57 -6.49 4.78
C LYS A 61 -18.78 -5.19 4.76
N ILE A 62 -17.52 -5.26 5.19
CA ILE A 62 -16.56 -4.14 5.15
C ILE A 62 -15.49 -4.48 4.13
N VAL A 63 -15.26 -3.57 3.18
CA VAL A 63 -14.27 -3.70 2.11
C VAL A 63 -13.35 -2.48 2.07
N GLY A 64 -12.18 -2.65 1.56
CA GLY A 64 -11.20 -1.57 1.34
C GLY A 64 -9.91 -1.74 2.13
N PRO A 65 -8.84 -1.08 1.69
CA PRO A 65 -7.53 -1.12 2.34
C PRO A 65 -7.52 -0.32 3.64
N GLY A 66 -6.48 -0.51 4.42
CA GLY A 66 -6.26 0.27 5.62
C GLY A 66 -4.88 0.01 6.22
N ASN A 67 -4.48 0.87 7.14
CA ASN A 67 -3.23 0.72 7.89
C ASN A 67 -3.32 -0.41 8.94
N ILE A 68 -2.24 -0.60 9.69
CA ILE A 68 -2.14 -1.64 10.73
C ILE A 68 -3.27 -1.58 11.78
N PHE A 69 -3.75 -0.37 12.13
CA PHE A 69 -4.86 -0.21 13.07
C PHE A 69 -6.20 -0.65 12.47
N VAL A 70 -6.42 -0.35 11.20
CA VAL A 70 -7.60 -0.82 10.44
C VAL A 70 -7.54 -2.33 10.29
N ALA A 71 -6.38 -2.88 9.98
CA ALA A 71 -6.16 -4.32 9.88
C ALA A 71 -6.43 -5.03 11.21
N GLY A 72 -5.91 -4.48 12.32
CA GLY A 72 -6.18 -5.00 13.66
C GLY A 72 -7.67 -4.97 14.02
N ALA A 73 -8.35 -3.86 13.74
CA ALA A 73 -9.80 -3.75 13.98
C ALA A 73 -10.61 -4.71 13.10
N LYS A 74 -10.26 -4.88 11.83
CA LYS A 74 -10.90 -5.88 10.94
C LYS A 74 -10.78 -7.30 11.50
N ARG A 75 -9.63 -7.66 12.08
CA ARG A 75 -9.46 -8.98 12.73
C ARG A 75 -10.41 -9.15 13.91
N GLN A 76 -10.60 -8.10 14.72
CA GLN A 76 -11.46 -8.18 15.90
C GLN A 76 -12.93 -8.33 15.55
N VAL A 77 -13.41 -7.73 14.46
CA VAL A 77 -14.80 -7.81 14.02
C VAL A 77 -15.05 -8.95 13.02
N PHE A 78 -14.01 -9.73 12.71
CA PHE A 78 -14.13 -10.87 11.79
C PHE A 78 -15.05 -11.94 12.41
N GLY A 79 -16.08 -12.32 11.67
CA GLY A 79 -17.13 -13.23 12.16
C GLY A 79 -18.41 -12.49 12.54
N ASP A 80 -18.33 -11.28 13.11
CA ASP A 80 -19.50 -10.42 13.36
C ASP A 80 -19.97 -9.71 12.10
N VAL A 81 -19.02 -9.39 11.23
CA VAL A 81 -19.25 -8.75 9.92
C VAL A 81 -18.34 -9.37 8.87
N GLY A 82 -18.83 -9.51 7.64
CA GLY A 82 -18.01 -9.99 6.53
C GLY A 82 -16.85 -9.02 6.25
N ILE A 83 -15.63 -9.54 6.21
CA ILE A 83 -14.44 -8.76 5.87
C ILE A 83 -13.92 -9.23 4.52
N GLU A 84 -13.77 -8.29 3.59
CA GLU A 84 -13.11 -8.53 2.31
C GLU A 84 -11.73 -7.93 2.30
N GLY A 85 -10.88 -8.64 1.63
CA GLY A 85 -9.47 -8.32 1.54
C GLY A 85 -8.74 -8.86 2.76
N MET A 86 -7.65 -9.50 2.46
CA MET A 86 -6.69 -9.95 3.47
C MET A 86 -6.28 -8.75 4.31
N ILE A 87 -5.93 -9.05 5.53
CA ILE A 87 -5.22 -8.11 6.38
C ILE A 87 -3.90 -7.86 5.68
N ALA A 88 -3.84 -6.79 4.90
CA ALA A 88 -2.62 -6.42 4.21
C ALA A 88 -1.50 -6.19 5.22
N GLY A 89 -0.38 -6.87 5.02
CA GLY A 89 0.88 -6.49 5.61
C GLY A 89 1.36 -5.14 5.08
N PRO A 90 2.51 -4.63 5.51
CA PRO A 90 3.15 -3.50 4.86
C PRO A 90 3.43 -3.88 3.40
N SER A 91 3.10 -2.98 2.48
CA SER A 91 3.36 -3.20 1.05
C SER A 91 4.85 -3.36 0.78
N GLU A 92 5.21 -4.29 -0.08
CA GLU A 92 6.60 -4.62 -0.37
C GLU A 92 6.86 -4.76 -1.87
N ILE A 93 8.10 -4.51 -2.27
CA ILE A 93 8.60 -4.76 -3.62
C ILE A 93 10.00 -5.34 -3.56
N THR A 94 10.23 -6.40 -4.32
CA THR A 94 11.58 -6.92 -4.59
C THR A 94 11.87 -6.74 -6.07
N ILE A 95 12.98 -6.09 -6.40
CA ILE A 95 13.40 -5.85 -7.77
C ILE A 95 14.69 -6.62 -8.04
N LEU A 96 14.65 -7.50 -9.03
CA LEU A 96 15.84 -8.12 -9.59
C LEU A 96 16.33 -7.28 -10.77
N ALA A 97 17.56 -6.80 -10.70
CA ALA A 97 18.14 -5.96 -11.73
C ALA A 97 19.57 -6.36 -12.08
N ASP A 98 19.95 -6.17 -13.34
CA ASP A 98 21.29 -6.38 -13.88
C ASP A 98 21.84 -5.13 -14.59
N SER A 99 23.01 -5.25 -15.21
CA SER A 99 23.66 -4.15 -15.93
C SER A 99 22.87 -3.62 -17.14
N LYS A 100 21.90 -4.38 -17.66
CA LYS A 100 21.06 -4.00 -18.80
C LYS A 100 19.76 -3.33 -18.36
N THR A 101 19.40 -3.46 -17.08
CA THR A 101 18.16 -2.91 -16.54
C THR A 101 18.22 -1.38 -16.52
N ASN A 102 17.11 -0.74 -16.89
CA ASN A 102 16.99 0.71 -16.84
C ASN A 102 16.98 1.20 -15.38
N LEU A 103 18.06 1.87 -14.98
CA LEU A 103 18.24 2.37 -13.63
C LEU A 103 17.09 3.29 -13.20
N ASN A 104 16.59 4.12 -14.11
CA ASN A 104 15.50 5.05 -13.81
C ASN A 104 14.21 4.30 -13.40
N GLU A 105 13.89 3.19 -14.07
CA GLU A 105 12.73 2.36 -13.75
C GLU A 105 12.89 1.70 -12.38
N VAL A 106 14.06 1.11 -12.10
CA VAL A 106 14.38 0.50 -10.79
C VAL A 106 14.17 1.50 -9.67
N THR A 107 14.78 2.68 -9.80
CA THR A 107 14.73 3.70 -8.74
C THR A 107 13.32 4.25 -8.57
N THR A 108 12.59 4.49 -9.68
CA THR A 108 11.23 5.03 -9.62
C THR A 108 10.25 4.04 -9.02
N SER A 109 10.34 2.76 -9.36
CA SER A 109 9.50 1.70 -8.79
C SER A 109 9.75 1.55 -7.29
N MET A 110 11.02 1.58 -6.85
CA MET A 110 11.34 1.52 -5.42
C MET A 110 10.80 2.74 -4.65
N ILE A 111 10.92 3.93 -5.20
CA ILE A 111 10.39 5.16 -4.58
C ILE A 111 8.87 5.12 -4.53
N GLY A 112 8.21 4.70 -5.61
CA GLY A 112 6.75 4.56 -5.65
C GLY A 112 6.21 3.64 -4.57
N GLN A 113 6.92 2.55 -4.27
CA GLN A 113 6.58 1.68 -3.15
C GLN A 113 6.92 2.30 -1.79
N ALA A 114 8.10 2.91 -1.66
CA ALA A 114 8.55 3.50 -0.40
C ALA A 114 7.68 4.67 0.07
N GLU A 115 7.12 5.47 -0.85
CA GLU A 115 6.24 6.59 -0.51
C GLU A 115 4.83 6.16 -0.08
N HIS A 116 4.47 4.89 -0.26
CA HIS A 116 3.16 4.36 0.11
C HIS A 116 2.95 4.40 1.63
N ASP A 117 3.93 3.87 2.39
CA ASP A 117 3.92 3.85 3.86
C ASP A 117 5.35 3.81 4.42
N SER A 118 5.56 4.37 5.62
CA SER A 118 6.86 4.34 6.31
C SER A 118 7.33 2.92 6.67
N ASN A 119 6.44 1.94 6.67
CA ASN A 119 6.73 0.53 6.92
C ASN A 119 6.88 -0.29 5.63
N SER A 120 6.72 0.33 4.46
CA SER A 120 6.94 -0.35 3.18
C SER A 120 8.34 -0.92 3.10
N GLN A 121 8.46 -2.13 2.52
CA GLN A 121 9.73 -2.79 2.31
C GLN A 121 10.13 -2.72 0.84
N CYS A 122 11.39 -2.35 0.57
CA CYS A 122 11.91 -2.20 -0.78
C CYS A 122 13.26 -2.91 -0.89
N ILE A 123 13.32 -3.97 -1.70
CA ILE A 123 14.51 -4.81 -1.82
C ILE A 123 15.03 -4.76 -3.26
N LEU A 124 16.33 -4.54 -3.42
CA LEU A 124 17.03 -4.67 -4.69
C LEU A 124 17.97 -5.88 -4.63
N ILE A 125 17.79 -6.81 -5.55
CA ILE A 125 18.68 -7.98 -5.72
C ILE A 125 19.48 -7.77 -7.02
N THR A 126 20.80 -7.89 -6.95
CA THR A 126 21.65 -7.75 -8.14
C THR A 126 23.00 -8.45 -7.98
N LYS A 127 23.57 -8.87 -9.11
CA LYS A 127 24.97 -9.34 -9.18
C LYS A 127 25.94 -8.21 -9.48
N ASP A 128 25.46 -7.03 -9.90
CA ASP A 128 26.27 -5.93 -10.41
C ASP A 128 26.57 -4.87 -9.34
N LEU A 129 27.83 -4.81 -8.90
CA LEU A 129 28.28 -3.81 -7.93
C LEU A 129 28.25 -2.38 -8.50
N SER A 130 28.41 -2.22 -9.83
CA SER A 130 28.36 -0.90 -10.46
C SER A 130 26.93 -0.34 -10.45
N LEU A 131 25.95 -1.21 -10.67
CA LEU A 131 24.53 -0.88 -10.55
C LEU A 131 24.18 -0.40 -9.14
N ILE A 132 24.67 -1.09 -8.12
CA ILE A 132 24.43 -0.69 -6.71
C ILE A 132 24.92 0.74 -6.46
N LYS A 133 26.13 1.08 -6.93
CA LYS A 133 26.70 2.43 -6.75
C LYS A 133 25.87 3.50 -7.46
N LYS A 134 25.47 3.23 -8.71
CA LYS A 134 24.62 4.13 -9.49
C LYS A 134 23.24 4.29 -8.88
N PHE A 135 22.63 3.17 -8.46
CA PHE A 135 21.33 3.15 -7.84
C PHE A 135 21.28 3.99 -6.54
N LYS A 136 22.23 3.81 -5.63
CA LYS A 136 22.30 4.61 -4.40
C LYS A 136 22.33 6.11 -4.69
N LYS A 137 23.16 6.54 -5.66
CA LYS A 137 23.27 7.96 -6.05
C LYS A 137 21.95 8.49 -6.64
N ASP A 138 21.33 7.73 -7.55
CA ASP A 138 20.08 8.12 -8.20
C ASP A 138 18.92 8.17 -7.19
N LEU A 139 18.85 7.19 -6.29
CA LEU A 139 17.87 7.13 -5.21
C LEU A 139 17.94 8.35 -4.29
N GLU A 140 19.14 8.74 -3.86
CA GLU A 140 19.33 9.93 -3.01
C GLU A 140 18.90 11.22 -3.71
N LEU A 141 19.17 11.35 -5.02
CA LEU A 141 18.76 12.53 -5.79
C LEU A 141 17.24 12.59 -5.95
N LYS A 142 16.61 11.49 -6.32
CA LYS A 142 15.15 11.44 -6.56
C LYS A 142 14.34 11.56 -5.29
N LEU A 143 14.78 10.98 -4.18
CA LEU A 143 14.10 11.12 -2.88
C LEU A 143 13.92 12.59 -2.47
N LYS A 144 14.84 13.47 -2.86
CA LYS A 144 14.75 14.92 -2.56
C LYS A 144 13.68 15.65 -3.38
N GLN A 145 13.20 15.05 -4.47
CA GLN A 145 12.31 15.69 -5.44
C GLN A 145 10.84 15.28 -5.29
N ILE A 146 10.55 14.28 -4.46
CA ILE A 146 9.18 13.76 -4.32
C ILE A 146 8.41 14.47 -3.20
N PRO A 147 7.08 14.66 -3.37
CA PRO A 147 6.26 15.33 -2.36
C PRO A 147 6.23 14.61 -1.00
N ARG A 148 6.30 13.27 -1.00
CA ARG A 148 6.25 12.43 0.22
C ARG A 148 7.64 11.99 0.69
N GLN A 149 8.64 12.85 0.54
CA GLN A 149 10.04 12.58 0.86
C GLN A 149 10.25 11.99 2.25
N SER A 150 9.61 12.53 3.28
CA SER A 150 9.79 12.08 4.67
C SER A 150 9.38 10.61 4.86
N ILE A 151 8.27 10.21 4.25
CA ILE A 151 7.72 8.85 4.32
C ILE A 151 8.65 7.89 3.58
N ALA A 152 8.96 8.19 2.32
CA ALA A 152 9.83 7.35 1.50
C ALA A 152 11.25 7.20 2.08
N THR A 153 11.81 8.32 2.60
CA THR A 153 13.12 8.26 3.26
C THR A 153 13.11 7.38 4.50
N LYS A 154 12.05 7.45 5.31
CA LYS A 154 11.90 6.58 6.49
C LYS A 154 11.78 5.12 6.08
N SER A 155 10.93 4.80 5.11
CA SER A 155 10.76 3.46 4.56
C SER A 155 12.10 2.87 4.09
N ILE A 156 12.81 3.59 3.21
CA ILE A 156 14.11 3.14 2.67
C ILE A 156 15.17 2.97 3.76
N LYS A 157 15.23 3.88 4.74
CA LYS A 157 16.24 3.78 5.82
C LYS A 157 15.96 2.65 6.79
N SER A 158 14.72 2.36 7.09
CA SER A 158 14.33 1.35 8.08
C SER A 158 14.15 -0.05 7.48
N ASN A 159 13.62 -0.13 6.25
CA ASN A 159 13.18 -1.38 5.64
C ASN A 159 13.75 -1.60 4.23
N GLY A 160 14.56 -0.67 3.71
CA GLY A 160 15.23 -0.83 2.42
C GLY A 160 16.42 -1.78 2.51
N LEU A 161 16.56 -2.68 1.54
CA LEU A 161 17.64 -3.65 1.51
C LEU A 161 18.23 -3.75 0.10
N ILE A 162 19.55 -3.87 0.02
CA ILE A 162 20.25 -4.20 -1.23
C ILE A 162 21.00 -5.50 -1.01
N LEU A 163 20.61 -6.53 -1.73
CA LEU A 163 21.25 -7.84 -1.72
C LEU A 163 22.17 -7.97 -2.93
N LYS A 164 23.48 -7.98 -2.68
CA LYS A 164 24.45 -8.38 -3.69
C LYS A 164 24.59 -9.91 -3.66
N VAL A 165 24.30 -10.54 -4.78
CA VAL A 165 24.42 -11.98 -4.98
C VAL A 165 25.48 -12.28 -6.04
N TYR A 166 25.98 -13.52 -6.12
CA TYR A 166 27.09 -13.88 -7.01
C TYR A 166 26.68 -14.81 -8.14
N ASN A 167 25.57 -15.53 -8.00
CA ASN A 167 25.09 -16.48 -8.99
C ASN A 167 23.55 -16.59 -8.97
N ASP A 168 22.98 -17.28 -9.97
CA ASP A 168 21.53 -17.39 -10.13
C ASP A 168 20.89 -18.24 -9.03
N ARG A 169 21.62 -19.21 -8.47
CA ARG A 169 21.13 -19.99 -7.35
C ARG A 169 20.83 -19.11 -6.13
N GLN A 170 21.74 -18.18 -5.79
CA GLN A 170 21.52 -17.23 -4.70
C GLN A 170 20.37 -16.25 -4.97
N ILE A 171 20.11 -15.91 -6.25
CA ILE A 171 18.92 -15.13 -6.62
C ILE A 171 17.66 -15.89 -6.25
N ILE A 172 17.56 -17.14 -6.67
CA ILE A 172 16.40 -18.00 -6.44
C ILE A 172 16.20 -18.21 -4.92
N ASP A 173 17.27 -18.53 -4.21
CA ASP A 173 17.21 -18.76 -2.78
C ASP A 173 16.75 -17.49 -2.03
N ALA A 174 17.28 -16.32 -2.39
CA ALA A 174 16.87 -15.04 -1.80
C ALA A 174 15.40 -14.70 -2.10
N ILE A 175 14.93 -14.87 -3.35
CA ILE A 175 13.54 -14.62 -3.73
C ILE A 175 12.60 -15.57 -2.96
N ASN A 176 12.95 -16.83 -2.84
CA ASN A 176 12.14 -17.82 -2.11
C ASN A 176 12.11 -17.54 -0.60
N GLU A 177 13.22 -17.07 -0.02
CA GLU A 177 13.28 -16.68 1.39
C GLU A 177 12.46 -15.42 1.69
N ILE A 178 12.53 -14.42 0.79
CA ILE A 178 11.76 -13.17 0.90
C ILE A 178 10.28 -13.43 0.64
N ALA A 179 9.94 -14.30 -0.32
CA ALA A 179 8.59 -14.58 -0.80
C ALA A 179 7.77 -13.29 -1.07
N PRO A 180 8.26 -12.38 -1.96
CA PRO A 180 7.73 -11.04 -2.09
C PRO A 180 6.32 -11.02 -2.68
N GLU A 181 5.51 -10.02 -2.26
CA GLU A 181 4.20 -9.74 -2.84
C GLU A 181 4.33 -9.26 -4.30
N HIS A 182 5.35 -8.43 -4.57
CA HIS A 182 5.66 -7.90 -5.90
C HIS A 182 7.12 -8.20 -6.28
N LEU A 183 7.32 -8.89 -7.42
CA LEU A 183 8.63 -9.20 -7.99
C LEU A 183 8.74 -8.64 -9.40
#